data_00cdd273ecc41354b79b166d8b384bfb
#
_entry.id   00cdd273ecc41354b79b166d8b384bfb
#
_cell.length_a   1.000
_cell.length_b   1.000
_cell.length_c   1.000
_cell.angle_alpha   90.00
_cell.angle_beta   90.00
_cell.angle_gamma   90.00
#
_symmetry.space_group_name_H-M   'P 1'
#
loop_
_entity.id
_entity.type
_entity.pdbx_description
1 polymer ?
#
loop_
_entity_poly.entity_id
_entity_poly.type
_entity_poly.pdbx_seq_one_letter_code
_entity_poly.pdbx_strand_id
1 'polypeptide(L)'
;MNIIWGGAADPAKNDAIAGFVAAHIDGCGRGFADFATLGVTEEGRLVAGVVYHNYSPEAGVIELSAAATSKRWLTRPVLTAMFGYPFDEIGCQMAVLRVSEENRGMVEIARRFGFTSHRIPRLRGRDEAEIIFTLTDNDWRAHPVNRR
;
A
#
# COMPACT_ATOMS: atom_id res chain seq x y z
N MET A 1 -3.37 13.08 -13.15
CA MET A 1 -3.44 11.67 -12.73
C MET A 1 -4.83 11.35 -12.23
N ASN A 2 -5.35 10.21 -12.61
CA ASN A 2 -6.68 9.76 -12.18
C ASN A 2 -6.55 8.58 -11.24
N ILE A 3 -7.48 8.51 -10.29
CA ILE A 3 -7.58 7.40 -9.34
C ILE A 3 -8.71 6.47 -9.82
N ILE A 4 -8.41 5.18 -9.89
CA ILE A 4 -9.40 4.15 -10.20
C ILE A 4 -9.41 3.11 -9.07
N TRP A 5 -10.57 2.49 -8.88
CA TRP A 5 -10.75 1.48 -7.82
C TRP A 5 -11.10 0.13 -8.43
N GLY A 6 -10.50 -0.92 -7.90
CA GLY A 6 -10.84 -2.30 -8.19
C GLY A 6 -11.37 -3.00 -6.94
N GLY A 7 -12.22 -3.97 -7.14
CA GLY A 7 -12.80 -4.75 -6.05
C GLY A 7 -13.72 -5.84 -6.59
N ALA A 8 -14.53 -6.42 -5.72
CA ALA A 8 -15.45 -7.50 -6.08
C ALA A 8 -16.46 -7.07 -7.18
N ALA A 9 -16.80 -5.78 -7.24
CA ALA A 9 -17.73 -5.25 -8.24
C ALA A 9 -17.11 -5.11 -9.62
N ASP A 10 -15.78 -5.09 -9.74
CA ASP A 10 -15.04 -5.04 -11.00
C ASP A 10 -13.81 -5.94 -10.92
N PRO A 11 -13.99 -7.26 -11.03
CA PRO A 11 -12.90 -8.23 -10.86
C PRO A 11 -11.78 -8.05 -11.88
N ALA A 12 -12.08 -7.71 -13.11
CA ALA A 12 -11.07 -7.54 -14.16
C ALA A 12 -10.13 -6.37 -13.85
N LYS A 13 -10.69 -5.24 -13.42
CA LYS A 13 -9.90 -4.07 -13.01
C LYS A 13 -9.08 -4.37 -11.75
N ASN A 14 -9.70 -5.05 -10.79
CA ASN A 14 -9.02 -5.47 -9.56
C ASN A 14 -7.81 -6.34 -9.87
N ASP A 15 -7.97 -7.33 -10.73
CA ASP A 15 -6.89 -8.22 -11.15
C ASP A 15 -5.80 -7.49 -11.94
N ALA A 16 -6.18 -6.56 -12.79
CA ALA A 16 -5.23 -5.78 -13.59
C ALA A 16 -4.32 -4.91 -12.69
N ILE A 17 -4.89 -4.25 -11.70
CA ILE A 17 -4.13 -3.42 -10.76
C ILE A 17 -3.23 -4.31 -9.89
N ALA A 18 -3.76 -5.41 -9.35
CA ALA A 18 -2.98 -6.35 -8.55
C ALA A 18 -1.83 -6.97 -9.35
N GLY A 19 -2.07 -7.30 -10.63
CA GLY A 19 -1.03 -7.82 -11.52
C GLY A 19 0.08 -6.81 -11.78
N PHE A 20 -0.25 -5.55 -11.94
CA PHE A 20 0.73 -4.46 -12.04
C PHE A 20 1.61 -4.39 -10.79
N VAL A 21 1.00 -4.41 -9.62
CA VAL A 21 1.74 -4.34 -8.35
C VAL A 21 2.63 -5.56 -8.18
N ALA A 22 2.10 -6.76 -8.39
CA ALA A 22 2.85 -8.01 -8.26
C ALA A 22 4.07 -8.06 -9.20
N ALA A 23 3.92 -7.54 -10.41
CA ALA A 23 5.00 -7.52 -11.40
C ALA A 23 6.14 -6.57 -11.02
N HIS A 24 5.89 -5.59 -10.17
CA HIS A 24 6.88 -4.58 -9.77
C HIS A 24 7.42 -4.75 -8.34
N ILE A 25 7.03 -5.82 -7.65
CA ILE A 25 7.54 -6.15 -6.32
C ILE A 25 8.27 -7.49 -6.38
N ASP A 26 9.54 -7.51 -5.98
CA ASP A 26 10.31 -8.75 -5.91
C ASP A 26 9.71 -9.68 -4.86
N GLY A 27 9.63 -10.97 -5.19
CA GLY A 27 9.08 -11.98 -4.30
C GLY A 27 7.56 -12.07 -4.30
N CYS A 28 6.87 -11.32 -5.15
CA CYS A 28 5.41 -11.27 -5.22
C CYS A 28 4.83 -12.12 -6.36
N GLY A 29 5.57 -13.15 -6.82
CA GLY A 29 5.21 -13.95 -7.99
C GLY A 29 3.92 -14.77 -7.85
N ARG A 30 3.44 -14.99 -6.64
CA ARG A 30 2.18 -15.71 -6.38
C ARG A 30 0.95 -14.77 -6.38
N GLY A 31 1.18 -13.46 -6.51
CA GLY A 31 0.12 -12.48 -6.45
C GLY A 31 -0.50 -12.34 -5.07
N PHE A 32 -1.77 -12.02 -5.02
CA PHE A 32 -2.50 -11.72 -3.80
C PHE A 32 -3.79 -12.52 -3.73
N ALA A 33 -4.30 -12.77 -2.53
CA ALA A 33 -5.59 -13.42 -2.28
C ALA A 33 -6.51 -12.44 -1.52
N ASP A 34 -7.81 -12.50 -1.82
CA ASP A 34 -8.84 -11.69 -1.13
C ASP A 34 -8.43 -10.22 -0.97
N PHE A 35 -8.46 -9.48 -2.06
CA PHE A 35 -7.92 -8.14 -2.09
C PHE A 35 -8.86 -7.13 -2.77
N ALA A 36 -8.68 -5.86 -2.42
CA ALA A 36 -9.19 -4.71 -3.15
C ALA A 36 -8.00 -3.88 -3.65
N THR A 37 -8.21 -3.00 -4.60
CA THR A 37 -7.11 -2.25 -5.21
C THR A 37 -7.47 -0.80 -5.46
N LEU A 38 -6.42 0.03 -5.44
CA LEU A 38 -6.44 1.40 -5.95
C LEU A 38 -5.41 1.49 -7.06
N GLY A 39 -5.80 2.04 -8.19
CA GLY A 39 -4.89 2.30 -9.29
C GLY A 39 -4.75 3.79 -9.53
N VAL A 40 -3.57 4.20 -9.96
CA VAL A 40 -3.31 5.57 -10.41
C VAL A 40 -2.96 5.50 -11.89
N THR A 41 -3.70 6.24 -12.70
CA THR A 41 -3.50 6.28 -14.14
C THR A 41 -3.02 7.65 -14.58
N GLU A 42 -2.23 7.66 -15.64
CA GLU A 42 -1.81 8.87 -16.34
C GLU A 42 -1.96 8.60 -17.82
N GLU A 43 -2.73 9.42 -18.50
CA GLU A 43 -3.05 9.24 -19.92
C GLU A 43 -3.60 7.83 -20.25
N GLY A 44 -4.45 7.30 -19.37
CA GLY A 44 -5.06 6.00 -19.51
C GLY A 44 -4.19 4.81 -19.17
N ARG A 45 -2.97 5.02 -18.71
CA ARG A 45 -2.03 3.95 -18.33
C ARG A 45 -1.85 3.87 -16.83
N LEU A 46 -1.79 2.66 -16.29
CA LEU A 46 -1.42 2.46 -14.89
C LEU A 46 0.03 2.88 -14.66
N VAL A 47 0.23 3.81 -13.74
CA VAL A 47 1.56 4.27 -13.30
C VAL A 47 1.83 3.90 -11.84
N ALA A 48 0.81 3.50 -11.11
CA ALA A 48 0.94 3.03 -9.73
C ALA A 48 -0.26 2.17 -9.35
N GLY A 49 -0.07 1.36 -8.33
CA GLY A 49 -1.14 0.56 -7.75
C GLY A 49 -0.90 0.27 -6.29
N VAL A 50 -1.99 0.08 -5.57
CA VAL A 50 -2.00 -0.34 -4.16
C VAL A 50 -2.93 -1.53 -4.05
N VAL A 51 -2.46 -2.59 -3.42
CA VAL A 51 -3.26 -3.76 -3.11
C VAL A 51 -3.52 -3.78 -1.61
N TYR A 52 -4.80 -3.82 -1.24
CA TYR A 52 -5.25 -3.99 0.14
C TYR A 52 -5.57 -5.45 0.36
N HIS A 53 -4.83 -6.09 1.25
CA HIS A 53 -4.96 -7.53 1.49
C HIS A 53 -4.67 -7.88 2.96
N ASN A 54 -4.76 -9.16 3.29
CA ASN A 54 -4.58 -9.64 4.66
C ASN A 54 -5.42 -8.85 5.68
N TYR A 55 -6.69 -8.60 5.32
CA TYR A 55 -7.60 -7.88 6.18
C TYR A 55 -8.08 -8.78 7.34
N SER A 56 -7.91 -8.28 8.57
CA SER A 56 -8.42 -8.91 9.79
C SER A 56 -9.48 -7.99 10.41
N PRO A 57 -10.77 -8.25 10.17
CA PRO A 57 -11.83 -7.38 10.71
C PRO A 57 -11.88 -7.38 12.24
N GLU A 58 -11.55 -8.50 12.89
CA GLU A 58 -11.56 -8.58 14.35
C GLU A 58 -10.48 -7.68 14.97
N ALA A 59 -9.31 -7.64 14.38
CA ALA A 59 -8.21 -6.80 14.84
C ALA A 59 -8.31 -5.36 14.31
N GLY A 60 -9.01 -5.15 13.20
CA GLY A 60 -9.03 -3.86 12.50
C GLY A 60 -7.71 -3.55 11.84
N VAL A 61 -7.08 -4.54 11.21
CA VAL A 61 -5.75 -4.42 10.59
C VAL A 61 -5.83 -4.84 9.13
N ILE A 62 -5.16 -4.10 8.26
CA ILE A 62 -5.04 -4.43 6.84
C ILE A 62 -3.60 -4.19 6.38
N GLU A 63 -3.14 -5.01 5.44
CA GLU A 63 -1.85 -4.82 4.81
C GLU A 63 -2.01 -4.13 3.45
N LEU A 64 -1.09 -3.21 3.13
CA LEU A 64 -0.99 -2.57 1.83
C LEU A 64 0.30 -3.01 1.14
N SER A 65 0.20 -3.35 -0.14
CA SER A 65 1.36 -3.53 -1.01
C SER A 65 1.23 -2.55 -2.16
N ALA A 66 2.28 -1.80 -2.44
CA ALA A 66 2.24 -0.73 -3.44
C ALA A 66 3.45 -0.78 -4.35
N ALA A 67 3.26 -0.38 -5.60
CA ALA A 67 4.33 -0.22 -6.57
C ALA A 67 3.98 0.89 -7.55
N ALA A 68 5.00 1.53 -8.10
CA ALA A 68 4.83 2.62 -9.06
C ALA A 68 5.97 2.65 -10.06
N THR A 69 5.66 3.10 -11.27
CA THR A 69 6.64 3.43 -12.30
C THR A 69 6.88 4.94 -12.38
N SER A 70 6.01 5.75 -11.78
CA SER A 70 6.17 7.19 -11.69
C SER A 70 6.56 7.59 -10.26
N LYS A 71 7.60 8.40 -10.12
CA LYS A 71 8.03 8.91 -8.81
C LYS A 71 7.09 9.97 -8.24
N ARG A 72 6.17 10.48 -9.05
CA ARG A 72 5.26 11.58 -8.70
C ARG A 72 3.85 11.10 -8.35
N TRP A 73 3.66 9.82 -8.15
CA TRP A 73 2.33 9.26 -7.95
C TRP A 73 1.71 9.58 -6.58
N LEU A 74 2.55 9.82 -5.56
CA LEU A 74 2.07 10.09 -4.19
C LEU A 74 1.67 11.55 -4.02
N THR A 75 0.67 11.96 -4.76
CA THR A 75 0.04 13.26 -4.61
C THR A 75 -0.87 13.28 -3.37
N ARG A 76 -1.25 14.48 -2.91
CA ARG A 76 -2.18 14.60 -1.79
C ARG A 76 -3.52 13.88 -2.03
N PRO A 77 -4.17 14.01 -3.21
CA PRO A 77 -5.39 13.24 -3.48
C PRO A 77 -5.17 11.73 -3.43
N VAL A 78 -4.05 11.22 -3.95
CA VAL A 78 -3.73 9.78 -3.91
C VAL A 78 -3.53 9.33 -2.47
N LEU A 79 -2.75 10.05 -1.67
CA LEU A 79 -2.53 9.72 -0.27
C LEU A 79 -3.84 9.73 0.53
N THR A 80 -4.68 10.71 0.31
CA THR A 80 -5.99 10.81 0.96
C THR A 80 -6.88 9.61 0.60
N ALA A 81 -6.91 9.22 -0.67
CA ALA A 81 -7.68 8.05 -1.11
C ALA A 81 -7.06 6.75 -0.58
N MET A 82 -5.74 6.62 -0.67
CA MET A 82 -5.00 5.41 -0.29
C MET A 82 -5.22 5.02 1.17
N PHE A 83 -5.20 5.98 2.08
CA PHE A 83 -5.39 5.73 3.50
C PHE A 83 -6.82 5.97 3.98
N GLY A 84 -7.59 6.78 3.27
CA GLY A 84 -9.02 6.99 3.54
C GLY A 84 -9.82 5.69 3.43
N TYR A 85 -9.48 4.84 2.47
CA TYR A 85 -10.16 3.57 2.30
C TYR A 85 -10.04 2.66 3.54
N PRO A 86 -8.83 2.31 4.04
CA PRO A 86 -8.75 1.46 5.22
C PRO A 86 -9.25 2.13 6.50
N PHE A 87 -8.95 3.39 6.72
CA PHE A 87 -9.26 4.04 8.00
C PHE A 87 -10.67 4.60 8.07
N ASP A 88 -11.17 5.23 7.01
CA ASP A 88 -12.44 5.92 7.03
C ASP A 88 -13.59 5.08 6.47
N GLU A 89 -13.35 4.26 5.44
CA GLU A 89 -14.40 3.45 4.83
C GLU A 89 -14.59 2.11 5.52
N ILE A 90 -13.52 1.35 5.76
CA ILE A 90 -13.65 0.03 6.40
C ILE A 90 -13.32 0.03 7.88
N GLY A 91 -12.89 1.16 8.44
CA GLY A 91 -12.77 1.33 9.87
C GLY A 91 -11.61 0.61 10.54
N CYS A 92 -10.52 0.36 9.82
CA CYS A 92 -9.32 -0.21 10.42
C CYS A 92 -8.70 0.74 11.44
N GLN A 93 -8.03 0.18 12.44
CA GLN A 93 -7.24 0.97 13.39
C GLN A 93 -5.74 0.94 13.07
N MET A 94 -5.29 0.06 12.17
CA MET A 94 -3.89 -0.04 11.78
C MET A 94 -3.74 -0.48 10.33
N ALA A 95 -2.82 0.16 9.62
CA ALA A 95 -2.35 -0.27 8.29
C ALA A 95 -0.90 -0.74 8.40
N VAL A 96 -0.57 -1.79 7.65
CA VAL A 96 0.74 -2.45 7.69
C VAL A 96 1.34 -2.45 6.29
N LEU A 97 2.63 -2.12 6.20
CA LEU A 97 3.43 -2.33 4.99
C LEU A 97 4.56 -3.28 5.33
N ARG A 98 4.81 -4.26 4.46
CA ARG A 98 5.94 -5.18 4.59
C ARG A 98 6.89 -4.94 3.43
N VAL A 99 8.08 -4.45 3.72
CA VAL A 99 9.03 -3.97 2.72
C VAL A 99 10.39 -4.63 2.94
N SER A 100 11.01 -5.14 1.86
CA SER A 100 12.40 -5.57 1.94
C SER A 100 13.28 -4.39 2.32
N GLU A 101 14.26 -4.62 3.22
CA GLU A 101 15.20 -3.55 3.58
C GLU A 101 16.03 -3.09 2.39
N GLU A 102 16.15 -3.92 1.35
CA GLU A 102 16.86 -3.58 0.12
C GLU A 102 16.06 -2.66 -0.80
N ASN A 103 14.74 -2.57 -0.61
CA ASN A 103 13.91 -1.59 -1.31
C ASN A 103 14.02 -0.23 -0.62
N ARG A 104 15.18 0.40 -0.77
CA ARG A 104 15.52 1.64 -0.07
C ARG A 104 14.57 2.79 -0.38
N GLY A 105 14.10 2.87 -1.60
CA GLY A 105 13.15 3.91 -2.01
C GLY A 105 11.85 3.85 -1.23
N MET A 106 11.26 2.66 -1.11
CA MET A 106 10.01 2.49 -0.36
C MET A 106 10.24 2.66 1.15
N VAL A 107 11.36 2.17 1.67
CA VAL A 107 11.72 2.36 3.09
C VAL A 107 11.78 3.85 3.44
N GLU A 108 12.43 4.65 2.58
CA GLU A 108 12.54 6.09 2.78
C GLU A 108 11.18 6.78 2.73
N ILE A 109 10.34 6.41 1.75
CA ILE A 109 8.99 6.97 1.61
C ILE A 109 8.15 6.69 2.86
N ALA A 110 8.16 5.45 3.35
CA ALA A 110 7.37 5.07 4.51
C ALA A 110 7.84 5.80 5.79
N ARG A 111 9.15 5.93 5.96
CA ARG A 111 9.70 6.68 7.10
C ARG A 111 9.33 8.15 7.06
N ARG A 112 9.46 8.79 5.91
CA ARG A 112 9.10 10.21 5.74
C ARG A 112 7.62 10.44 5.96
N PHE A 113 6.80 9.49 5.54
CA PHE A 113 5.35 9.60 5.75
C PHE A 113 4.98 9.54 7.23
N GLY A 114 5.78 8.89 8.06
CA GLY A 114 5.56 8.82 9.50
C GLY A 114 5.16 7.44 10.03
N PHE A 115 5.34 6.39 9.23
CA PHE A 115 5.14 5.02 9.72
C PHE A 115 6.17 4.68 10.80
N THR A 116 5.75 3.91 11.78
CA THR A 116 6.67 3.28 12.74
C THR A 116 7.30 2.06 12.09
N SER A 117 8.62 1.91 12.20
CA SER A 117 9.34 0.82 11.54
C SER A 117 9.81 -0.25 12.53
N HIS A 118 9.74 -1.52 12.10
CA HIS A 118 10.19 -2.67 12.86
C HIS A 118 11.01 -3.56 11.94
N ARG A 119 12.33 -3.63 12.15
CA ARG A 119 13.21 -4.44 11.33
C ARG A 119 13.29 -5.86 11.86
N ILE A 120 13.04 -6.85 10.99
CA ILE A 120 13.12 -8.28 11.34
C ILE A 120 14.18 -8.93 10.45
N PRO A 121 15.35 -9.28 11.01
CA PRO A 121 16.40 -9.96 10.24
C PRO A 121 15.92 -11.30 9.70
N ARG A 122 16.40 -11.67 8.52
CA ARG A 122 16.16 -12.98 7.90
C ARG A 122 14.71 -13.26 7.46
N LEU A 123 13.82 -12.30 7.58
CA LEU A 123 12.41 -12.56 7.24
C LEU A 123 12.18 -12.68 5.73
N ARG A 124 13.11 -12.22 4.90
CA ARG A 124 13.07 -12.36 3.44
C ARG A 124 14.17 -13.27 2.88
N GLY A 125 14.86 -13.97 3.74
CA GLY A 125 15.94 -14.85 3.37
C GLY A 125 17.08 -14.75 4.36
N ARG A 126 18.09 -15.62 4.21
CA ARG A 126 19.21 -15.70 5.16
C ARG A 126 19.93 -14.36 5.35
N ASP A 127 20.05 -13.56 4.30
CA ASP A 127 20.82 -12.32 4.29
C ASP A 127 19.98 -11.09 4.00
N GLU A 128 18.65 -11.21 4.11
CA GLU A 128 17.74 -10.12 3.80
C GLU A 128 16.70 -9.92 4.89
N ALA A 129 16.71 -8.75 5.49
CA ALA A 129 15.71 -8.37 6.47
C ALA A 129 14.45 -7.81 5.82
N GLU A 130 13.35 -7.87 6.54
CA GLU A 130 12.13 -7.15 6.21
C GLU A 130 11.91 -6.05 7.22
N ILE A 131 11.43 -4.91 6.75
CA ILE A 131 10.96 -3.85 7.62
C ILE A 131 9.44 -3.85 7.57
N ILE A 132 8.82 -4.04 8.73
CA ILE A 132 7.38 -3.95 8.88
C ILE A 132 7.07 -2.54 9.36
N PHE A 133 6.32 -1.80 8.56
CA PHE A 133 5.87 -0.45 8.89
C PHE A 133 4.43 -0.50 9.35
N THR A 134 4.12 0.23 10.40
CA THR A 134 2.77 0.34 10.93
C THR A 134 2.33 1.79 11.02
N LEU A 135 1.06 2.03 10.71
CA LEU A 135 0.43 3.35 10.85
C LEU A 135 -0.92 3.16 11.53
N THR A 136 -1.12 3.85 12.66
CA THR A 136 -2.39 3.81 13.36
C THR A 136 -3.38 4.82 12.78
N ASP A 137 -4.67 4.61 13.03
CA ASP A 137 -5.71 5.56 12.64
C ASP A 137 -5.53 6.92 13.32
N ASN A 138 -5.06 6.95 14.55
CA ASN A 138 -4.78 8.20 15.26
C ASN A 138 -3.66 8.99 14.58
N ASP A 139 -2.57 8.33 14.18
CA ASP A 139 -1.46 8.96 13.48
C ASP A 139 -1.88 9.43 12.09
N TRP A 140 -2.73 8.64 11.41
CA TRP A 140 -3.28 9.05 10.12
C TRP A 140 -4.09 10.33 10.24
N ARG A 141 -5.01 10.41 11.21
CA ARG A 141 -5.85 11.59 11.39
C ARG A 141 -5.06 12.83 11.77
N ALA A 142 -3.95 12.66 12.49
CA ALA A 142 -3.07 13.76 12.86
C ALA A 142 -2.06 14.13 11.76
N HIS A 143 -1.98 13.34 10.70
CA HIS A 143 -0.99 13.54 9.64
C HIS A 143 -1.20 14.87 8.90
N PRO A 144 -0.11 15.60 8.55
CA PRO A 144 -0.20 16.89 7.85
C PRO A 144 -1.00 16.85 6.53
N VAL A 145 -1.03 15.71 5.83
CA VAL A 145 -1.80 15.56 4.59
C VAL A 145 -3.29 15.83 4.79
N ASN A 146 -3.80 15.65 6.00
CA ASN A 146 -5.20 15.87 6.36
C ASN A 146 -5.49 17.30 6.81
N ARG A 147 -4.49 18.14 6.90
CA ARG A 147 -4.66 19.56 7.26
C ARG A 147 -5.10 20.34 6.03
N ARG A 148 -6.00 21.25 6.25
CA ARG A 148 -6.49 22.18 5.21
C ARG A 148 -5.71 23.48 5.23
#